data_0a95c62325cf9e34a8f7412d5bbb3e65
#
_entry.id   0a95c62325cf9e34a8f7412d5bbb3e65
#
_cell.length_a   1.000
_cell.length_b   1.000
_cell.length_c   1.000
_cell.angle_alpha   90.00
_cell.angle_beta   90.00
_cell.angle_gamma   90.00
#
_symmetry.space_group_name_H-M   'P 1'
#
loop_
_entity.id
_entity.type
_entity.pdbx_description
1 polymer ?
#
loop_
_entity_poly.entity_id
_entity_poly.type
_entity_poly.pdbx_seq_one_letter_code
_entity_poly.pdbx_strand_id
1 'polypeptide(L)'
;MPLRRGAELPSLAGATEWINGETTRESLLGSPCLLHFWSLSCYICKNNLPALAAWKTKYGLLGLKVIAVHMPRSEDETNVESVKKSMLEHGITESCAIDNMHDVKDAFLNEAGFVPHYYVFNADGILESRAAGDAGVASIDAALVKLFPA
;
A
#
# COMPACT_ATOMS: atom_id res chain seq x y z
N MET A 1 15.42 6.52 -9.04
CA MET A 1 14.34 6.43 -10.05
C MET A 1 13.20 5.62 -9.48
N PRO A 2 11.95 6.05 -9.64
CA PRO A 2 10.82 5.27 -9.15
C PRO A 2 10.69 3.93 -9.88
N LEU A 3 9.98 2.99 -9.25
CA LEU A 3 9.65 1.73 -9.88
C LEU A 3 8.88 1.98 -11.19
N ARG A 4 9.18 1.19 -12.19
CA ARG A 4 8.52 1.28 -13.48
C ARG A 4 7.60 0.08 -13.70
N ARG A 5 6.60 0.25 -14.54
CA ARG A 5 5.77 -0.85 -15.00
C ARG A 5 6.66 -1.99 -15.49
N GLY A 6 6.37 -3.20 -15.07
CA GLY A 6 7.20 -4.36 -15.36
C GLY A 6 8.20 -4.73 -14.27
N ALA A 7 8.38 -3.88 -13.26
CA ALA A 7 9.26 -4.18 -12.14
C ALA A 7 8.69 -5.29 -11.26
N GLU A 8 9.58 -6.06 -10.64
CA GLU A 8 9.17 -7.09 -9.69
C GLU A 8 8.79 -6.49 -8.34
N LEU A 9 7.83 -7.12 -7.67
CA LEU A 9 7.41 -6.77 -6.30
C LEU A 9 8.63 -6.80 -5.38
N PRO A 10 8.95 -5.67 -4.72
CA PRO A 10 10.08 -5.64 -3.79
C PRO A 10 9.84 -6.43 -2.52
N SER A 11 10.90 -6.71 -1.77
CA SER A 11 10.83 -7.33 -0.46
C SER A 11 10.15 -6.40 0.54
N LEU A 12 9.39 -6.97 1.47
CA LEU A 12 8.79 -6.26 2.60
C LEU A 12 9.56 -6.53 3.90
N ALA A 13 10.70 -7.22 3.82
CA ALA A 13 11.47 -7.62 4.99
C ALA A 13 12.06 -6.44 5.78
N GLY A 14 12.14 -5.26 5.18
CA GLY A 14 12.64 -4.06 5.86
C GLY A 14 11.67 -3.45 6.87
N ALA A 15 10.41 -3.92 6.95
CA ALA A 15 9.47 -3.42 7.94
C ALA A 15 9.99 -3.69 9.35
N THR A 16 9.93 -2.67 10.22
CA THR A 16 10.41 -2.81 11.59
C THR A 16 9.41 -3.53 12.50
N GLU A 17 8.14 -3.48 12.13
CA GLU A 17 7.05 -4.10 12.87
C GLU A 17 5.84 -4.25 11.94
N TRP A 18 4.87 -5.06 12.33
CA TRP A 18 3.63 -5.25 11.58
C TRP A 18 2.43 -5.06 12.49
N ILE A 19 1.36 -4.51 11.93
CA ILE A 19 0.04 -4.41 12.56
C ILE A 19 -0.92 -5.29 11.75
N ASN A 20 -1.80 -6.03 12.42
CA ASN A 20 -2.77 -6.94 11.80
C ASN A 20 -2.11 -8.13 11.08
N GLY A 21 -0.92 -8.50 11.48
CA GLY A 21 -0.21 -9.67 10.96
C GLY A 21 0.88 -9.32 9.96
N GLU A 22 1.90 -10.15 9.93
CA GLU A 22 3.01 -10.00 8.99
C GLU A 22 2.62 -10.55 7.62
N THR A 23 3.07 -9.87 6.56
CA THR A 23 2.89 -10.33 5.18
C THR A 23 4.27 -10.38 4.53
N THR A 24 4.58 -11.50 3.88
CA THR A 24 5.82 -11.63 3.13
C THR A 24 5.57 -11.43 1.64
N ARG A 25 6.64 -11.09 0.92
CA ARG A 25 6.58 -10.97 -0.54
C ARG A 25 6.02 -12.26 -1.16
N GLU A 26 6.51 -13.39 -0.70
CA GLU A 26 6.13 -14.71 -1.23
C GLU A 26 4.64 -15.00 -1.03
N SER A 27 4.06 -14.55 0.08
CA SER A 27 2.64 -14.76 0.35
C SER A 27 1.73 -13.93 -0.56
N LEU A 28 2.26 -12.90 -1.20
CA LEU A 28 1.50 -12.05 -2.12
C LEU A 28 1.49 -12.60 -3.55
N LEU A 29 2.38 -13.51 -3.88
CA LEU A 29 2.41 -14.10 -5.22
C LEU A 29 1.23 -15.05 -5.41
N GLY A 30 0.74 -15.14 -6.64
CA GLY A 30 -0.39 -15.99 -7.00
C GLY A 30 -1.73 -15.27 -7.10
N SER A 31 -1.80 -14.02 -6.64
CA SER A 31 -2.98 -13.15 -6.78
C SER A 31 -2.52 -11.72 -6.96
N PRO A 32 -3.28 -10.87 -7.65
CA PRO A 32 -2.96 -9.44 -7.70
C PRO A 32 -2.95 -8.84 -6.30
N CYS A 33 -2.10 -7.85 -6.08
CA CYS A 33 -2.05 -7.14 -4.81
C CYS A 33 -1.93 -5.63 -5.00
N LEU A 34 -2.44 -4.90 -4.03
CA LEU A 34 -2.36 -3.44 -3.94
C LEU A 34 -1.63 -3.09 -2.65
N LEU A 35 -0.55 -2.33 -2.77
CA LEU A 35 0.13 -1.77 -1.60
C LEU A 35 -0.10 -0.26 -1.58
N HIS A 36 -0.47 0.27 -0.42
CA HIS A 36 -0.65 1.71 -0.28
C HIS A 36 0.22 2.26 0.84
N PHE A 37 1.04 3.23 0.50
CA PHE A 37 1.85 3.98 1.46
C PHE A 37 1.02 5.12 2.02
N TRP A 38 1.05 5.29 3.33
CA TRP A 38 0.32 6.34 4.03
C TRP A 38 1.11 6.83 5.26
N SER A 39 0.67 7.92 5.85
CA SER A 39 1.25 8.41 7.09
C SER A 39 0.18 9.11 7.93
N LEU A 40 0.45 9.24 9.23
CA LEU A 40 -0.50 9.85 10.18
C LEU A 40 -0.91 11.26 9.78
N SER A 41 0.02 12.04 9.25
CA SER A 41 -0.22 13.45 8.89
C SER A 41 -0.81 13.63 7.49
N CYS A 42 -1.03 12.54 6.75
CA CYS A 42 -1.49 12.61 5.36
C CYS A 42 -3.01 12.67 5.28
N TYR A 43 -3.57 13.88 5.13
CA TYR A 43 -5.03 14.00 5.01
C TYR A 43 -5.56 13.48 3.67
N ILE A 44 -4.78 13.55 2.59
CA ILE A 44 -5.16 13.00 1.28
C ILE A 44 -5.29 11.48 1.38
N CYS A 45 -4.39 10.82 2.13
CA CYS A 45 -4.50 9.39 2.39
C CYS A 45 -5.85 9.06 3.01
N LYS A 46 -6.27 9.84 4.00
CA LYS A 46 -7.55 9.65 4.68
C LYS A 46 -8.73 9.93 3.76
N ASN A 47 -8.64 10.96 2.93
CA ASN A 47 -9.67 11.29 1.95
C ASN A 47 -9.87 10.18 0.91
N ASN A 48 -8.81 9.42 0.61
CA ASN A 48 -8.86 8.34 -0.37
C ASN A 48 -9.32 6.99 0.22
N LEU A 49 -9.49 6.88 1.54
CA LEU A 49 -9.90 5.63 2.19
C LEU A 49 -11.23 5.07 1.68
N PRO A 50 -12.26 5.89 1.36
CA PRO A 50 -13.46 5.32 0.75
C PRO A 50 -13.21 4.57 -0.55
N ALA A 51 -12.29 5.05 -1.39
CA ALA A 51 -11.91 4.35 -2.61
C ALA A 51 -11.23 3.01 -2.29
N LEU A 52 -10.33 2.99 -1.32
CA LEU A 52 -9.69 1.75 -0.85
C LEU A 52 -10.73 0.77 -0.31
N ALA A 53 -11.67 1.24 0.46
CA ALA A 53 -12.74 0.39 1.00
C ALA A 53 -13.57 -0.22 -0.13
N ALA A 54 -13.89 0.56 -1.16
CA ALA A 54 -14.62 0.07 -2.33
C ALA A 54 -13.82 -0.99 -3.08
N TRP A 55 -12.53 -0.80 -3.26
CA TRP A 55 -11.67 -1.78 -3.91
C TRP A 55 -11.57 -3.08 -3.10
N LYS A 56 -11.43 -2.97 -1.79
CA LYS A 56 -11.39 -4.14 -0.91
C LYS A 56 -12.69 -4.95 -0.99
N THR A 57 -13.82 -4.27 -1.02
CA THR A 57 -15.13 -4.93 -1.13
C THR A 57 -15.31 -5.58 -2.49
N LYS A 58 -15.02 -4.84 -3.57
CA LYS A 58 -15.28 -5.31 -4.94
C LYS A 58 -14.28 -6.38 -5.38
N TYR A 59 -13.00 -6.14 -5.16
CA TYR A 59 -11.94 -7.00 -5.69
C TYR A 59 -11.38 -7.99 -4.67
N GLY A 60 -11.57 -7.74 -3.39
CA GLY A 60 -11.14 -8.66 -2.34
C GLY A 60 -11.77 -10.05 -2.48
N LEU A 61 -13.05 -10.09 -2.83
CA LEU A 61 -13.76 -11.33 -3.10
C LEU A 61 -13.23 -12.05 -4.33
N LEU A 62 -12.57 -11.34 -5.23
CA LEU A 62 -11.97 -11.88 -6.45
C LEU A 62 -10.50 -12.25 -6.28
N GLY A 63 -9.96 -12.04 -5.09
CA GLY A 63 -8.59 -12.43 -4.76
C GLY A 63 -7.59 -11.28 -4.58
N LEU A 64 -8.00 -10.02 -4.68
CA LEU A 64 -7.10 -8.90 -4.45
C LEU A 64 -6.63 -8.89 -2.99
N LYS A 65 -5.33 -8.87 -2.79
CA LYS A 65 -4.72 -8.69 -1.46
C LYS A 65 -4.32 -7.23 -1.31
N VAL A 66 -4.67 -6.61 -0.19
CA VAL A 66 -4.37 -5.21 0.08
C VAL A 66 -3.45 -5.13 1.30
N ILE A 67 -2.35 -4.40 1.16
CA ILE A 67 -1.35 -4.21 2.19
C ILE A 67 -1.10 -2.72 2.38
N ALA A 68 -1.08 -2.28 3.62
CA ALA A 68 -0.72 -0.91 3.96
C ALA A 68 0.75 -0.84 4.36
N VAL A 69 1.38 0.28 4.06
CA VAL A 69 2.72 0.60 4.54
C VAL A 69 2.66 1.98 5.18
N HIS A 70 2.89 2.04 6.49
CA HIS A 70 2.96 3.32 7.19
C HIS A 70 4.39 3.84 7.11
N MET A 71 4.55 4.94 6.39
CA MET A 71 5.85 5.59 6.19
C MET A 71 5.86 6.90 6.98
N PRO A 72 6.58 6.97 8.12
CA PRO A 72 6.59 8.19 8.91
C PRO A 72 7.27 9.34 8.14
N ARG A 73 6.70 10.54 8.23
CA ARG A 73 7.27 11.75 7.64
C ARG A 73 7.96 12.62 8.67
N SER A 74 7.86 12.25 9.96
CA SER A 74 8.51 12.92 11.07
C SER A 74 8.75 11.89 12.18
N GLU A 75 9.59 12.25 13.15
CA GLU A 75 9.87 11.37 14.28
C GLU A 75 8.62 11.06 15.09
N ASP A 76 7.70 12.02 15.24
CA ASP A 76 6.45 11.82 15.96
C ASP A 76 5.59 10.69 15.36
N GLU A 77 5.72 10.45 14.06
CA GLU A 77 4.94 9.44 13.36
C GLU A 77 5.52 8.02 13.51
N THR A 78 6.66 7.88 14.18
CA THR A 78 7.24 6.54 14.44
C THR A 78 6.57 5.82 15.61
N ASN A 79 5.64 6.45 16.30
CA ASN A 79 4.93 5.85 17.43
C ASN A 79 3.90 4.84 16.92
N VAL A 80 4.17 3.56 17.13
CA VAL A 80 3.33 2.47 16.62
C VAL A 80 1.92 2.48 17.22
N GLU A 81 1.79 2.85 18.50
CA GLU A 81 0.46 2.91 19.14
C GLU A 81 -0.43 3.98 18.50
N SER A 82 0.17 5.13 18.10
CA SER A 82 -0.56 6.16 17.37
C SER A 82 -1.03 5.66 16.00
N VAL A 83 -0.20 4.88 15.33
CA VAL A 83 -0.55 4.26 14.04
C VAL A 83 -1.71 3.28 14.22
N LYS A 84 -1.64 2.40 15.22
CA LYS A 84 -2.72 1.45 15.55
C LYS A 84 -4.03 2.17 15.79
N LYS A 85 -4.00 3.25 16.57
CA LYS A 85 -5.19 4.04 16.89
C LYS A 85 -5.80 4.64 15.64
N SER A 86 -4.98 5.22 14.78
CA SER A 86 -5.43 5.82 13.51
C SER A 86 -6.06 4.76 12.60
N MET A 87 -5.45 3.57 12.51
CA MET A 87 -5.99 2.48 11.72
C MET A 87 -7.38 2.07 12.20
N LEU A 88 -7.58 1.94 13.52
CA LEU A 88 -8.88 1.63 14.09
C LEU A 88 -9.91 2.73 13.78
N GLU A 89 -9.53 3.98 13.93
CA GLU A 89 -10.40 5.13 13.67
C GLU A 89 -10.84 5.22 12.21
N HIS A 90 -10.00 4.78 11.29
CA HIS A 90 -10.22 4.95 9.85
C HIS A 90 -10.55 3.64 9.12
N GLY A 91 -10.74 2.55 9.86
CA GLY A 91 -11.14 1.28 9.26
C GLY A 91 -10.08 0.60 8.40
N ILE A 92 -8.80 0.83 8.70
CA ILE A 92 -7.71 0.15 8.02
C ILE A 92 -7.51 -1.20 8.71
N THR A 93 -8.01 -2.27 8.09
CA THR A 93 -8.02 -3.62 8.66
C THR A 93 -6.99 -4.56 8.07
N GLU A 94 -6.39 -4.20 6.95
CA GLU A 94 -5.36 -5.00 6.30
C GLU A 94 -4.04 -4.98 7.08
N SER A 95 -3.15 -5.92 6.77
CA SER A 95 -1.79 -5.92 7.31
C SER A 95 -1.11 -4.60 6.99
N CYS A 96 -0.44 -4.02 7.97
CA CYS A 96 0.27 -2.76 7.81
C CYS A 96 1.73 -2.94 8.23
N ALA A 97 2.64 -2.77 7.28
CA ALA A 97 4.06 -2.71 7.56
C ALA A 97 4.41 -1.36 8.19
N ILE A 98 5.18 -1.39 9.26
CA ILE A 98 5.71 -0.18 9.89
C ILE A 98 7.11 0.07 9.32
N ASP A 99 7.25 1.17 8.60
CA ASP A 99 8.49 1.47 7.86
C ASP A 99 9.31 2.55 8.56
N ASN A 100 9.56 2.37 9.86
CA ASN A 100 10.22 3.39 10.68
C ASN A 100 11.67 3.67 10.28
N MET A 101 12.32 2.76 9.57
CA MET A 101 13.68 2.95 9.06
C MET A 101 13.71 3.31 7.57
N HIS A 102 12.54 3.45 6.94
CA HIS A 102 12.40 3.76 5.51
C HIS A 102 13.01 2.70 4.57
N ASP A 103 13.23 1.49 5.06
CA ASP A 103 13.78 0.41 4.23
C ASP A 103 12.77 -0.10 3.20
N VAL A 104 11.48 -0.12 3.53
CA VAL A 104 10.43 -0.49 2.58
C VAL A 104 10.26 0.62 1.54
N LYS A 105 10.24 1.87 1.97
CA LYS A 105 10.23 3.04 1.09
C LYS A 105 11.37 2.94 0.06
N ASP A 106 12.58 2.62 0.52
CA ASP A 106 13.75 2.51 -0.34
C ASP A 106 13.65 1.32 -1.30
N ALA A 107 13.15 0.17 -0.81
CA ALA A 107 12.94 -1.01 -1.65
C ALA A 107 11.95 -0.73 -2.79
N PHE A 108 10.94 0.10 -2.54
CA PHE A 108 9.95 0.51 -3.54
C PHE A 108 10.41 1.71 -4.37
N LEU A 109 11.63 2.19 -4.16
CA LEU A 109 12.20 3.36 -4.86
C LEU A 109 11.30 4.60 -4.76
N ASN A 110 10.59 4.74 -3.65
CA ASN A 110 9.76 5.92 -3.37
C ASN A 110 10.63 7.03 -2.78
N GLU A 111 11.64 7.44 -3.51
CA GLU A 111 12.68 8.36 -3.04
C GLU A 111 12.13 9.70 -2.57
N ALA A 112 11.12 10.20 -3.27
CA ALA A 112 10.48 11.47 -2.90
C ALA A 112 9.59 11.35 -1.65
N GLY A 113 9.29 10.13 -1.20
CA GLY A 113 8.45 9.91 -0.02
C GLY A 113 7.01 10.32 -0.22
N PHE A 114 6.45 10.11 -1.41
CA PHE A 114 5.06 10.45 -1.68
C PHE A 114 4.10 9.59 -0.86
N VAL A 115 3.13 10.23 -0.24
CA VAL A 115 1.95 9.60 0.37
C VAL A 115 0.72 10.44 0.02
N PRO A 116 -0.43 9.83 -0.35
CA PRO A 116 -0.53 8.40 -0.60
C PRO A 116 0.23 7.97 -1.85
N HIS A 117 0.71 6.75 -1.88
CA HIS A 117 1.33 6.18 -3.06
C HIS A 117 0.82 4.75 -3.19
N TYR A 118 0.28 4.42 -4.36
CA TYR A 118 -0.38 3.15 -4.63
C TYR A 118 0.41 2.35 -5.66
N TYR A 119 0.56 1.06 -5.39
CA TYR A 119 1.26 0.14 -6.29
C TYR A 119 0.37 -1.08 -6.51
N VAL A 120 0.08 -1.41 -7.76
CA VAL A 120 -0.69 -2.60 -8.12
C VAL A 120 0.21 -3.57 -8.87
N PHE A 121 0.31 -4.78 -8.35
CA PHE A 121 1.09 -5.86 -8.95
C PHE A 121 0.14 -6.96 -9.40
N ASN A 122 0.46 -7.61 -10.54
CA ASN A 122 -0.33 -8.74 -11.01
C ASN A 122 0.00 -10.01 -10.20
N ALA A 123 -0.63 -11.14 -10.55
CA ALA A 123 -0.45 -12.40 -9.83
C ALA A 123 0.99 -12.94 -9.88
N ASP A 124 1.77 -12.53 -10.86
CA ASP A 124 3.18 -12.91 -11.00
C ASP A 124 4.11 -11.97 -10.22
N GLY A 125 3.56 -10.98 -9.52
CA GLY A 125 4.35 -10.01 -8.77
C GLY A 125 5.00 -8.95 -9.64
N ILE A 126 4.40 -8.65 -10.79
CA ILE A 126 4.92 -7.66 -11.74
C ILE A 126 4.08 -6.39 -11.64
N LEU A 127 4.73 -5.24 -11.56
CA LEU A 127 4.06 -3.95 -11.41
C LEU A 127 3.24 -3.60 -12.65
N GLU A 128 1.94 -3.42 -12.44
CA GLU A 128 1.01 -2.99 -13.50
C GLU A 128 0.80 -1.48 -13.50
N SER A 129 0.73 -0.87 -12.32
CA SER A 129 0.50 0.57 -12.19
C SER A 129 0.97 1.06 -10.84
N ARG A 130 1.44 2.29 -10.81
CA ARG A 130 1.66 3.04 -9.58
C ARG A 130 1.17 4.47 -9.77
N ALA A 131 0.68 5.06 -8.70
CA ALA A 131 0.20 6.44 -8.77
C ALA A 131 0.24 7.05 -7.38
N ALA A 132 0.49 8.35 -7.33
CA ALA A 132 0.60 9.08 -6.07
C ALA A 132 -0.45 10.19 -6.00
N GLY A 133 -0.82 10.56 -4.77
CA GLY A 133 -1.70 11.69 -4.51
C GLY A 133 -3.17 11.40 -4.79
N ASP A 134 -3.97 12.46 -4.77
CA ASP A 134 -5.42 12.39 -4.96
C ASP A 134 -5.80 11.85 -6.34
N ALA A 135 -5.11 12.31 -7.36
CA ALA A 135 -5.36 11.86 -8.75
C ALA A 135 -5.01 10.38 -8.97
N GLY A 136 -4.26 9.77 -8.06
CA GLY A 136 -3.86 8.38 -8.18
C GLY A 136 -5.02 7.40 -8.14
N VAL A 137 -6.13 7.75 -7.51
CA VAL A 137 -7.30 6.86 -7.37
C VAL A 137 -7.82 6.42 -8.75
N ALA A 138 -7.95 7.35 -9.69
CA ALA A 138 -8.48 7.01 -11.04
C ALA A 138 -7.55 6.05 -11.78
N SER A 139 -6.23 6.26 -11.68
CA SER A 139 -5.24 5.39 -12.34
C SER A 139 -5.25 3.99 -11.78
N ILE A 140 -5.37 3.87 -10.46
CA ILE A 140 -5.40 2.56 -9.79
C ILE A 140 -6.72 1.84 -10.08
N ASP A 141 -7.84 2.56 -10.08
CA ASP A 141 -9.13 1.98 -10.43
C ASP A 141 -9.09 1.36 -11.83
N ALA A 142 -8.52 2.07 -12.79
CA ALA A 142 -8.36 1.57 -14.16
C ALA A 142 -7.50 0.30 -14.21
N ALA A 143 -6.42 0.26 -13.44
CA ALA A 143 -5.55 -0.92 -13.37
C ALA A 143 -6.27 -2.12 -12.78
N LEU A 144 -7.08 -1.93 -11.74
CA LEU A 144 -7.84 -3.01 -11.10
C LEU A 144 -8.93 -3.55 -12.02
N VAL A 145 -9.62 -2.67 -12.74
CA VAL A 145 -10.61 -3.09 -13.75
C VAL A 145 -9.95 -3.99 -14.79
N LYS A 146 -8.75 -3.66 -15.22
CA LYS A 146 -8.00 -4.45 -16.20
C LYS A 146 -7.59 -5.81 -15.66
N LEU A 147 -7.17 -5.89 -14.40
CA LEU A 147 -6.73 -7.15 -13.77
C LEU A 147 -7.90 -8.06 -13.38
N PHE A 148 -9.07 -7.50 -13.14
CA PHE A 148 -10.26 -8.23 -12.75
C PHE A 148 -11.41 -7.93 -13.71
N PRO A 149 -11.29 -8.36 -14.98
CA PRO A 149 -12.36 -8.11 -15.94
C PRO A 149 -13.64 -8.84 -15.54
N ALA A 150 -14.77 -8.18 -15.76
CA ALA A 150 -16.09 -8.72 -15.42
C ALA A 150 -16.46 -9.89 -16.35
#